data_ce0436aecc4105a0c9fb3439bead47c8
#
_entry.id   ce0436aecc4105a0c9fb3439bead47c8
#
_cell.length_a   1.000
_cell.length_b   1.000
_cell.length_c   1.000
_cell.angle_alpha   90.00
_cell.angle_beta   90.00
_cell.angle_gamma   90.00
#
_symmetry.space_group_name_H-M   'P 1'
#
loop_
_entity.id
_entity.type
_entity.pdbx_description
1 polymer ?
#
loop_
_entity_poly.entity_id
_entity_poly.type
_entity_poly.pdbx_seq_one_letter_code
_entity_poly.pdbx_strand_id
1 'polypeptide(L)'
;MRVAAYPGTFDPPTIAHLAVAEAALVTCPVDRVELVLSRDPIGKSAPTPLHERLGAIDALRADRPWLSVAVTDHRLIADVCEGYDVVVMGADKWAQVLDPSYHESETHWHASLARLPLVAVARRGDVPIEPHALGGTVILLDVDLGEVSSSAVRAGRTDWRAL
;
A
#
# COMPACT_ATOMS: atom_id res chain seq x y z
N MET A 1 -4.84 12.14 16.08
CA MET A 1 -5.07 11.90 14.63
C MET A 1 -4.68 10.46 14.33
N ARG A 2 -5.57 9.69 13.73
CA ARG A 2 -5.31 8.30 13.33
C ARG A 2 -4.92 8.27 11.86
N VAL A 3 -3.86 7.55 11.53
CA VAL A 3 -3.27 7.55 10.19
C VAL A 3 -3.14 6.14 9.65
N ALA A 4 -3.57 5.94 8.40
CA ALA A 4 -3.30 4.71 7.66
C ALA A 4 -2.04 4.88 6.81
N ALA A 5 -1.13 3.92 6.88
CA ALA A 5 -0.02 3.80 5.94
C ALA A 5 -0.48 3.05 4.69
N TYR A 6 -0.21 3.60 3.53
CA TYR A 6 -0.40 2.90 2.25
C TYR A 6 0.96 2.79 1.54
N PRO A 7 1.70 1.70 1.79
CA PRO A 7 3.01 1.50 1.20
C PRO A 7 2.93 1.20 -0.29
N GLY A 8 3.84 1.76 -1.07
CA GLY A 8 3.94 1.47 -2.50
C GLY A 8 5.08 2.21 -3.18
N THR A 9 5.33 1.89 -4.43
CA THR A 9 6.28 2.61 -5.28
C THR A 9 5.66 3.84 -5.93
N PHE A 10 4.38 3.76 -6.28
CA PHE A 10 3.61 4.84 -6.93
C PHE A 10 4.36 5.44 -8.14
N ASP A 11 4.68 4.59 -9.10
CA ASP A 11 5.49 4.95 -10.28
C ASP A 11 4.76 4.65 -11.60
N PRO A 12 3.82 5.50 -12.04
CA PRO A 12 3.21 6.62 -11.30
C PRO A 12 2.05 6.19 -10.40
N PRO A 13 1.49 7.11 -9.58
CA PRO A 13 0.22 6.88 -8.93
C PRO A 13 -0.89 6.66 -9.97
N THR A 14 -1.80 5.73 -9.70
CA THR A 14 -2.90 5.38 -10.59
C THR A 14 -4.25 5.71 -9.98
N ILE A 15 -5.30 5.70 -10.81
CA ILE A 15 -6.68 5.86 -10.35
C ILE A 15 -7.08 4.79 -9.33
N ALA A 16 -6.51 3.58 -9.43
CA ALA A 16 -6.75 2.52 -8.46
C ALA A 16 -6.12 2.83 -7.09
N HIS A 17 -4.92 3.41 -7.06
CA HIS A 17 -4.30 3.85 -5.81
C HIS A 17 -5.16 4.88 -5.07
N LEU A 18 -5.72 5.86 -5.80
CA LEU A 18 -6.63 6.84 -5.20
C LEU A 18 -7.91 6.19 -4.69
N ALA A 19 -8.52 5.31 -5.48
CA ALA A 19 -9.74 4.61 -5.07
C ALA A 19 -9.52 3.77 -3.80
N VAL A 20 -8.38 3.12 -3.67
CA VAL A 20 -8.00 2.38 -2.46
C VAL A 20 -7.81 3.31 -1.26
N ALA A 21 -7.12 4.43 -1.45
CA ALA A 21 -6.92 5.40 -0.38
C ALA A 21 -8.24 6.00 0.11
N GLU A 22 -9.15 6.33 -0.81
CA GLU A 22 -10.50 6.83 -0.49
C GLU A 22 -11.33 5.77 0.23
N ALA A 23 -11.30 4.50 -0.23
CA ALA A 23 -11.99 3.40 0.43
C ALA A 23 -11.47 3.18 1.86
N ALA A 24 -10.16 3.27 2.07
CA ALA A 24 -9.56 3.17 3.40
C ALA A 24 -10.00 4.31 4.32
N LEU A 25 -10.04 5.54 3.82
CA LEU A 25 -10.51 6.71 4.58
C LEU A 25 -11.96 6.56 5.04
N VAL A 26 -12.82 5.97 4.20
CA VAL A 26 -14.25 5.78 4.50
C VAL A 26 -14.48 4.58 5.41
N THR A 27 -13.74 3.49 5.21
CA THR A 27 -14.00 2.21 5.87
C THR A 27 -13.26 2.04 7.19
N CYS A 28 -12.04 2.58 7.26
CA CYS A 28 -11.18 2.42 8.44
C CYS A 28 -11.34 3.60 9.41
N PRO A 29 -11.08 3.39 10.71
CA PRO A 29 -11.17 4.45 11.70
C PRO A 29 -9.93 5.37 11.67
N VAL A 30 -9.72 6.06 10.55
CA VAL A 30 -8.57 6.95 10.32
C VAL A 30 -9.01 8.32 9.81
N ASP A 31 -8.20 9.33 10.07
CA ASP A 31 -8.45 10.72 9.65
C ASP A 31 -7.62 11.06 8.39
N ARG A 32 -6.60 10.26 8.11
CA ARG A 32 -5.65 10.52 7.03
C ARG A 32 -5.12 9.21 6.45
N VAL A 33 -4.84 9.22 5.16
CA VAL A 33 -4.08 8.18 4.48
C VAL A 33 -2.75 8.76 4.03
N GLU A 34 -1.66 8.09 4.40
CA GLU A 34 -0.31 8.48 3.99
C GLU A 34 0.25 7.49 2.99
N LEU A 35 0.55 7.97 1.79
CA LEU A 35 1.26 7.17 0.80
C LEU A 35 2.73 7.09 1.23
N VAL A 36 3.18 5.88 1.53
CA VAL A 36 4.56 5.66 2.02
C VAL A 36 5.40 5.08 0.90
N LEU A 37 6.27 5.92 0.32
CA LEU A 37 7.13 5.53 -0.78
C LEU A 37 8.38 4.85 -0.26
N SER A 38 8.60 3.61 -0.67
CA SER A 38 9.88 2.95 -0.44
C SER A 38 10.94 3.50 -1.39
N ARG A 39 12.08 3.87 -0.83
CA ARG A 39 13.26 4.30 -1.62
C ARG A 39 13.84 3.11 -2.39
N ASP A 40 13.80 1.92 -1.78
CA ASP A 40 14.33 0.68 -2.35
C ASP A 40 13.36 -0.48 -2.10
N PRO A 41 12.29 -0.61 -2.92
CA PRO A 41 11.25 -1.62 -2.69
C PRO A 41 11.73 -3.04 -3.00
N ILE A 42 11.32 -4.01 -2.17
CA ILE A 42 11.61 -5.43 -2.38
C ILE A 42 10.87 -5.94 -3.63
N GLY A 43 11.61 -6.60 -4.54
CA GLY A 43 11.05 -7.27 -5.70
C GLY A 43 10.42 -6.36 -6.75
N LYS A 44 10.62 -5.05 -6.64
CA LYS A 44 10.13 -4.07 -7.61
C LYS A 44 11.23 -3.10 -7.97
N SER A 45 11.17 -2.57 -9.19
CA SER A 45 11.96 -1.43 -9.62
C SER A 45 11.07 -0.20 -9.73
N ALA A 46 11.63 0.96 -9.44
CA ALA A 46 11.02 2.23 -9.69
C ALA A 46 11.91 2.99 -10.67
N PRO A 47 11.69 2.88 -11.99
CA PRO A 47 12.53 3.53 -13.00
C PRO A 47 12.46 5.06 -12.92
N THR A 48 11.36 5.63 -12.41
CA THR A 48 11.23 7.07 -12.23
C THR A 48 11.92 7.52 -10.95
N PRO A 49 12.74 8.57 -10.99
CA PRO A 49 13.39 9.11 -9.79
C PRO A 49 12.41 9.47 -8.68
N LEU A 50 12.85 9.34 -7.44
CA LEU A 50 12.01 9.59 -6.26
C LEU A 50 11.38 10.99 -6.27
N HIS A 51 12.16 12.03 -6.62
CA HIS A 51 11.65 13.41 -6.63
C HIS A 51 10.53 13.63 -7.65
N GLU A 52 10.54 12.94 -8.78
CA GLU A 52 9.46 13.00 -9.77
C GLU A 52 8.21 12.29 -9.27
N ARG A 53 8.37 11.13 -8.61
CA ARG A 53 7.25 10.41 -7.98
C ARG A 53 6.61 11.23 -6.88
N LEU A 54 7.41 11.89 -6.04
CA LEU A 54 6.92 12.81 -5.01
C LEU A 54 6.15 14.00 -5.62
N GLY A 55 6.67 14.58 -6.69
CA GLY A 55 5.99 15.68 -7.39
C GLY A 55 4.61 15.28 -7.91
N ALA A 56 4.48 14.05 -8.46
CA ALA A 56 3.18 13.54 -8.90
C ALA A 56 2.18 13.39 -7.74
N ILE A 57 2.65 12.93 -6.58
CA ILE A 57 1.80 12.79 -5.40
C ILE A 57 1.45 14.15 -4.80
N ASP A 58 2.37 15.09 -4.77
CA ASP A 58 2.08 16.44 -4.29
C ASP A 58 0.98 17.12 -5.12
N ALA A 59 0.95 16.89 -6.43
CA ALA A 59 -0.13 17.34 -7.28
C ALA A 59 -1.49 16.71 -6.90
N LEU A 60 -1.50 15.43 -6.53
CA LEU A 60 -2.72 14.76 -6.06
C LEU A 60 -3.23 15.29 -4.72
N ARG A 61 -2.32 15.74 -3.86
CA ARG A 61 -2.66 16.24 -2.52
C ARG A 61 -3.32 17.61 -2.53
N ALA A 62 -3.16 18.37 -3.60
CA ALA A 62 -3.66 19.75 -3.69
C ALA A 62 -5.13 19.88 -3.31
N ASP A 63 -5.96 18.91 -3.73
CA ASP A 63 -7.40 18.90 -3.48
C ASP A 63 -7.81 17.89 -2.39
N ARG A 64 -6.84 17.26 -1.73
CA ARG A 64 -7.09 16.14 -0.80
C ARG A 64 -6.35 16.33 0.52
N PRO A 65 -6.89 17.15 1.43
CA PRO A 65 -6.24 17.46 2.71
C PRO A 65 -6.05 16.22 3.61
N TRP A 66 -6.82 15.15 3.34
CA TRP A 66 -6.70 13.87 4.03
C TRP A 66 -5.57 12.98 3.50
N LEU A 67 -4.95 13.34 2.37
CA LEU A 67 -3.87 12.58 1.75
C LEU A 67 -2.53 13.20 2.13
N SER A 68 -1.58 12.38 2.57
CA SER A 68 -0.21 12.79 2.85
C SER A 68 0.80 11.84 2.20
N VAL A 69 2.07 12.17 2.28
CA VAL A 69 3.15 11.37 1.70
C VAL A 69 4.33 11.32 2.66
N ALA A 70 4.96 10.16 2.75
CA ALA A 70 6.21 9.95 3.45
C ALA A 70 7.15 9.08 2.60
N VAL A 71 8.44 9.13 2.90
CA VAL A 71 9.45 8.28 2.27
C VAL A 71 10.08 7.42 3.35
N THR A 72 10.29 6.15 3.05
CA THR A 72 10.93 5.21 3.97
C THR A 72 12.09 4.49 3.31
N ASP A 73 13.11 4.18 4.11
CA ASP A 73 14.20 3.28 3.74
C ASP A 73 13.92 1.83 4.17
N HIS A 74 12.87 1.63 4.95
CA HIS A 74 12.45 0.29 5.36
C HIS A 74 11.89 -0.51 4.19
N ARG A 75 12.18 -1.80 4.19
CA ARG A 75 11.75 -2.75 3.15
C ARG A 75 10.66 -3.68 3.65
N LEU A 76 10.70 -4.05 4.93
CA LEU A 76 9.72 -4.93 5.55
C LEU A 76 8.47 -4.13 5.94
N ILE A 77 7.29 -4.64 5.57
CA ILE A 77 6.02 -3.94 5.84
C ILE A 77 5.84 -3.66 7.33
N ALA A 78 6.22 -4.58 8.21
CA ALA A 78 6.13 -4.37 9.65
C ALA A 78 6.92 -3.16 10.13
N ASP A 79 8.07 -2.91 9.52
CA ASP A 79 8.90 -1.73 9.84
C ASP A 79 8.32 -0.46 9.22
N VAL A 80 7.84 -0.57 7.97
CA VAL A 80 7.23 0.56 7.25
C VAL A 80 6.02 1.11 7.99
N CYS A 81 5.20 0.25 8.56
CA CYS A 81 3.94 0.65 9.21
C CYS A 81 4.06 0.86 10.73
N GLU A 82 5.27 0.85 11.28
CA GLU A 82 5.46 1.13 12.70
C GLU A 82 4.95 2.54 13.05
N GLY A 83 4.11 2.62 14.06
CA GLY A 83 3.50 3.88 14.51
C GLY A 83 2.22 4.29 13.77
N TYR A 84 1.81 3.55 12.74
CA TYR A 84 0.52 3.77 12.08
C TYR A 84 -0.60 2.95 12.72
N ASP A 85 -1.84 3.43 12.57
CA ASP A 85 -3.03 2.75 13.13
C ASP A 85 -3.56 1.66 12.21
N VAL A 86 -3.36 1.82 10.91
CA VAL A 86 -3.81 0.90 9.86
C VAL A 86 -2.73 0.80 8.79
N VAL A 87 -2.55 -0.38 8.22
CA VAL A 87 -1.79 -0.55 6.97
C VAL A 87 -2.72 -0.97 5.85
N VAL A 88 -2.62 -0.26 4.71
CA VAL A 88 -3.43 -0.49 3.52
C VAL A 88 -2.58 -1.15 2.45
N MET A 89 -3.11 -2.19 1.81
CA MET A 89 -2.42 -2.87 0.73
C MET A 89 -3.39 -3.57 -0.22
N GLY A 90 -2.91 -3.92 -1.40
CA GLY A 90 -3.65 -4.79 -2.31
C GLY A 90 -3.54 -6.27 -1.94
N ALA A 91 -4.42 -7.09 -2.48
CA ALA A 91 -4.44 -8.54 -2.24
C ALA A 91 -3.12 -9.22 -2.60
N ASP A 92 -2.43 -8.77 -3.66
CA ASP A 92 -1.12 -9.31 -4.05
C ASP A 92 -0.07 -9.11 -2.95
N LYS A 93 -0.04 -7.90 -2.40
CA LYS A 93 0.91 -7.57 -1.33
C LYS A 93 0.59 -8.32 -0.05
N TRP A 94 -0.70 -8.45 0.27
CA TRP A 94 -1.12 -9.23 1.43
C TRP A 94 -0.72 -10.70 1.30
N ALA A 95 -0.90 -11.31 0.13
CA ALA A 95 -0.43 -12.66 -0.14
C ALA A 95 1.09 -12.81 0.07
N GLN A 96 1.87 -11.81 -0.36
CA GLN A 96 3.32 -11.76 -0.14
C GLN A 96 3.67 -11.66 1.34
N VAL A 97 2.97 -10.82 2.09
CA VAL A 97 3.18 -10.66 3.55
C VAL A 97 2.89 -11.96 4.30
N LEU A 98 1.90 -12.72 3.85
CA LEU A 98 1.54 -14.02 4.44
C LEU A 98 2.46 -15.16 3.99
N ASP A 99 3.35 -14.96 3.05
CA ASP A 99 4.26 -15.98 2.56
C ASP A 99 5.56 -15.98 3.38
N PRO A 100 5.83 -17.03 4.17
CA PRO A 100 7.02 -17.10 5.00
C PRO A 100 8.34 -17.12 4.20
N SER A 101 8.31 -17.46 2.90
CA SER A 101 9.51 -17.49 2.05
C SER A 101 10.18 -16.14 1.87
N TYR A 102 9.47 -15.03 2.13
CA TYR A 102 10.05 -13.68 2.10
C TYR A 102 10.75 -13.27 3.41
N HIS A 103 10.86 -14.18 4.37
CA HIS A 103 11.46 -13.92 5.68
C HIS A 103 12.64 -14.88 5.93
N GLU A 104 13.55 -14.46 6.80
CA GLU A 104 14.75 -15.23 7.15
C GLU A 104 14.43 -16.57 7.84
N SER A 105 13.33 -16.58 8.60
CA SER A 105 12.85 -17.76 9.34
C SER A 105 11.36 -17.65 9.65
N GLU A 106 10.74 -18.73 10.04
CA GLU A 106 9.35 -18.76 10.51
C GLU A 106 9.17 -17.89 11.76
N THR A 107 10.12 -17.90 12.67
CA THR A 107 10.12 -17.04 13.86
C THR A 107 10.14 -15.57 13.49
N HIS A 108 10.97 -15.18 12.53
CA HIS A 108 11.04 -13.81 12.02
C HIS A 108 9.73 -13.41 11.34
N TRP A 109 9.14 -14.31 10.55
CA TRP A 109 7.85 -14.11 9.91
C TRP A 109 6.73 -13.86 10.93
N HIS A 110 6.60 -14.73 11.95
CA HIS A 110 5.63 -14.58 13.02
C HIS A 110 5.80 -13.25 13.78
N ALA A 111 7.04 -12.89 14.12
CA ALA A 111 7.33 -11.63 14.81
C ALA A 111 6.92 -10.42 13.95
N SER A 112 7.14 -10.46 12.65
CA SER A 112 6.73 -9.40 11.73
C SER A 112 5.22 -9.29 11.64
N LEU A 113 4.49 -10.40 11.52
CA LEU A 113 3.03 -10.41 11.50
C LEU A 113 2.43 -9.85 12.81
N ALA A 114 3.02 -10.19 13.95
CA ALA A 114 2.55 -9.74 15.26
C ALA A 114 2.67 -8.22 15.46
N ARG A 115 3.56 -7.56 14.71
CA ARG A 115 3.77 -6.11 14.76
C ARG A 115 2.85 -5.31 13.85
N LEU A 116 2.11 -5.97 12.95
CA LEU A 116 1.23 -5.27 12.03
C LEU A 116 0.10 -4.58 12.78
N PRO A 117 -0.24 -3.34 12.42
CA PRO A 117 -1.47 -2.71 12.87
C PRO A 117 -2.68 -3.39 12.20
N LEU A 118 -3.85 -2.81 12.36
CA LEU A 118 -5.05 -3.25 11.63
C LEU A 118 -4.76 -3.23 10.12
N VAL A 119 -5.06 -4.34 9.43
CA VAL A 119 -4.75 -4.51 8.00
C VAL A 119 -6.00 -4.27 7.18
N ALA A 120 -5.92 -3.39 6.18
CA ALA A 120 -6.98 -3.14 5.22
C ALA A 120 -6.52 -3.58 3.82
N VAL A 121 -7.29 -4.45 3.18
CA VAL A 121 -6.90 -5.08 1.91
C VAL A 121 -7.90 -4.75 0.81
N ALA A 122 -7.39 -4.26 -0.31
CA ALA A 122 -8.15 -4.06 -1.54
C ALA A 122 -8.09 -5.32 -2.41
N ARG A 123 -9.22 -5.68 -3.02
CA ARG A 123 -9.28 -6.83 -3.93
C ARG A 123 -8.49 -6.58 -5.21
N ARG A 124 -8.01 -7.66 -5.80
CA ARG A 124 -7.49 -7.69 -7.16
C ARG A 124 -8.01 -8.94 -7.86
N GLY A 125 -9.12 -8.80 -8.60
CA GLY A 125 -9.77 -9.92 -9.30
C GLY A 125 -9.99 -11.11 -8.36
N ASP A 126 -9.52 -12.28 -8.78
CA ASP A 126 -9.71 -13.55 -8.07
C ASP A 126 -8.57 -13.88 -7.08
N VAL A 127 -7.65 -12.96 -6.84
CA VAL A 127 -6.57 -13.18 -5.86
C VAL A 127 -7.18 -13.40 -4.48
N PRO A 128 -6.94 -14.55 -3.81
CA PRO A 128 -7.51 -14.83 -2.51
C PRO A 128 -7.01 -13.84 -1.45
N ILE A 129 -7.90 -13.45 -0.55
CA ILE A 129 -7.53 -12.66 0.64
C ILE A 129 -7.68 -13.58 1.85
N GLU A 130 -6.56 -14.19 2.21
CA GLU A 130 -6.52 -15.09 3.36
C GLU A 130 -6.60 -14.32 4.68
N PRO A 131 -7.13 -14.95 5.74
CA PRO A 131 -7.15 -14.33 7.06
C PRO A 131 -5.73 -14.11 7.58
N HIS A 132 -5.60 -13.22 8.56
CA HIS A 132 -4.33 -12.99 9.24
C HIS A 132 -3.87 -14.29 9.94
N ALA A 133 -2.65 -14.74 9.64
CA ALA A 133 -2.14 -16.03 10.10
C ALA A 133 -2.06 -16.14 11.65
N LEU A 134 -1.98 -15.03 12.37
CA LEU A 134 -1.96 -14.97 13.83
C LEU A 134 -3.31 -14.50 14.41
N GLY A 135 -4.38 -14.46 13.63
CA GLY A 135 -5.71 -14.05 14.09
C GLY A 135 -5.92 -12.55 14.22
N GLY A 136 -5.04 -11.73 13.67
CA GLY A 136 -5.23 -10.28 13.59
C GLY A 136 -6.42 -9.89 12.71
N THR A 137 -6.90 -8.65 12.84
CA THR A 137 -8.05 -8.16 12.09
C THR A 137 -7.66 -7.76 10.67
N VAL A 138 -8.39 -8.26 9.68
CA VAL A 138 -8.30 -7.85 8.28
C VAL A 138 -9.62 -7.21 7.87
N ILE A 139 -9.56 -5.96 7.39
CA ILE A 139 -10.69 -5.25 6.82
C ILE A 139 -10.63 -5.39 5.30
N LEU A 140 -11.72 -5.86 4.70
CA LEU A 140 -11.86 -5.87 3.24
C LEU A 140 -12.38 -4.52 2.77
N LEU A 141 -11.61 -3.87 1.91
CA LEU A 141 -12.02 -2.62 1.28
C LEU A 141 -12.94 -2.92 0.09
N ASP A 142 -14.02 -2.15 -0.04
CA ASP A 142 -14.96 -2.30 -1.16
C ASP A 142 -14.41 -1.60 -2.42
N VAL A 143 -13.29 -2.12 -2.89
CA VAL A 143 -12.63 -1.66 -4.12
C VAL A 143 -11.85 -2.81 -4.73
N ASP A 144 -11.87 -2.90 -6.06
CA ASP A 144 -11.11 -3.87 -6.84
C ASP A 144 -10.07 -3.13 -7.69
N LEU A 145 -8.79 -3.47 -7.49
CA LEU A 145 -7.69 -2.92 -8.29
C LEU A 145 -7.76 -3.35 -9.75
N GLY A 146 -8.43 -4.48 -10.04
CA GLY A 146 -8.57 -5.02 -11.39
C GLY A 146 -7.22 -5.20 -12.07
N GLU A 147 -7.11 -4.72 -13.31
CA GLU A 147 -5.88 -4.74 -14.11
C GLU A 147 -5.06 -3.45 -14.00
N VAL A 148 -5.55 -2.45 -13.26
CA VAL A 148 -4.89 -1.15 -13.15
C VAL A 148 -3.57 -1.30 -12.39
N SER A 149 -2.50 -0.88 -13.01
CA SER A 149 -1.16 -0.92 -12.41
C SER A 149 -0.27 0.20 -12.94
N SER A 150 0.72 0.58 -12.15
CA SER A 150 1.75 1.54 -12.59
C SER A 150 2.54 1.00 -13.78
N SER A 151 2.82 -0.30 -13.82
CA SER A 151 3.50 -0.95 -14.95
C SER A 151 2.71 -0.81 -16.26
N ALA A 152 1.39 -0.99 -16.22
CA ALA A 152 0.53 -0.81 -17.37
C ALA A 152 0.51 0.66 -17.84
N VAL A 153 0.52 1.61 -16.93
CA VAL A 153 0.62 3.04 -17.26
C VAL A 153 1.94 3.35 -17.95
N ARG A 154 3.05 2.86 -17.42
CA ARG A 154 4.37 3.02 -18.07
C ARG A 154 4.43 2.35 -19.45
N ALA A 155 3.65 1.27 -19.66
CA ALA A 155 3.55 0.56 -20.95
C ALA A 155 2.55 1.20 -21.95
N GLY A 156 1.88 2.31 -21.57
CA GLY A 156 1.02 3.07 -22.48
C GLY A 156 -0.42 3.32 -22.02
N ARG A 157 -0.89 2.71 -20.91
CA ARG A 157 -2.24 2.94 -20.35
C ARG A 157 -2.27 4.23 -19.54
N THR A 158 -1.99 5.35 -20.22
CA THR A 158 -1.92 6.68 -19.57
C THR A 158 -3.26 7.17 -19.03
N ASP A 159 -4.38 6.62 -19.52
CA ASP A 159 -5.74 6.83 -19.02
C ASP A 159 -5.92 6.36 -17.56
N TRP A 160 -5.05 5.50 -17.06
CA TRP A 160 -5.05 4.99 -15.68
C TRP A 160 -4.20 5.82 -14.72
N ARG A 161 -3.54 6.86 -15.19
CA ARG A 161 -2.88 7.81 -14.29
C ARG A 161 -3.88 8.48 -13.37
N ALA A 162 -3.45 8.77 -12.15
CA ALA A 162 -4.25 9.49 -11.17
C ALA A 162 -4.43 10.99 -11.52
N LEU A 163 -3.56 11.49 -12.37
CA LEU A 163 -3.59 12.86 -12.96
C LEU A 163 -3.26 12.79 -14.44
#